data_fb1b433a336d3bd276ead7d45dda1144
#
_entry.id   fb1b433a336d3bd276ead7d45dda1144
#
_cell.length_a   1.000
_cell.length_b   1.000
_cell.length_c   1.000
_cell.angle_alpha   90.00
_cell.angle_beta   90.00
_cell.angle_gamma   90.00
#
_symmetry.space_group_name_H-M   'P 1'
#
loop_
_entity.id
_entity.type
_entity.pdbx_description
1 polymer ?
#
loop_
_entity_poly.entity_id
_entity_poly.type
_entity_poly.pdbx_seq_one_letter_code
_entity_poly.pdbx_strand_id
1 'polypeptide(L)'
;SMFSQPRLGGLIPSLYGTFMLILLASIVKHFPFASRSGSSNMMQISVELEEAATIAGASFWRRIRSIIIPLAKGGFLSGFLLTFISIAKELDLIAILMTPANYTLSFLSFDYSKEAMPQVADAICIVIIVFILVCNRIANRLGGDVSKSM
;
A
#
# COMPACT_ATOMS: atom_id res chain seq x y z
N SER A 1 -20.13 -16.76 -12.65
CA SER A 1 -19.13 -15.72 -12.57
C SER A 1 -17.79 -16.23 -13.08
N MET A 2 -16.99 -15.35 -13.67
CA MET A 2 -15.75 -15.69 -14.38
C MET A 2 -14.68 -16.30 -13.42
N PHE A 3 -14.76 -16.03 -12.13
CA PHE A 3 -13.80 -16.45 -11.13
C PHE A 3 -14.28 -17.56 -10.19
N SER A 4 -15.50 -18.05 -10.38
CA SER A 4 -16.11 -19.08 -9.51
C SER A 4 -15.86 -20.51 -9.96
N GLN A 5 -15.24 -20.73 -11.13
CA GLN A 5 -14.97 -22.07 -11.66
C GLN A 5 -13.47 -22.29 -11.86
N PRO A 6 -12.95 -23.50 -11.54
CA PRO A 6 -11.56 -23.83 -11.84
C PRO A 6 -11.34 -23.84 -13.36
N ARG A 7 -10.29 -23.19 -13.82
CA ARG A 7 -9.91 -23.12 -15.23
C ARG A 7 -8.69 -23.98 -15.52
N LEU A 8 -8.49 -24.32 -16.78
CA LEU A 8 -7.37 -25.14 -17.26
C LEU A 8 -7.27 -26.49 -16.53
N GLY A 9 -8.39 -27.25 -16.52
CA GLY A 9 -8.36 -28.62 -16.00
C GLY A 9 -8.02 -28.77 -14.51
N GLY A 10 -8.28 -27.73 -13.71
CA GLY A 10 -8.00 -27.76 -12.27
C GLY A 10 -6.65 -27.15 -11.85
N LEU A 11 -5.83 -26.70 -12.81
CA LEU A 11 -4.54 -26.08 -12.50
C LEU A 11 -4.67 -24.72 -11.81
N ILE A 12 -5.78 -24.01 -12.04
CA ILE A 12 -6.08 -22.72 -11.39
C ILE A 12 -7.31 -22.93 -10.50
N PRO A 13 -7.15 -22.95 -9.16
CA PRO A 13 -8.28 -23.07 -8.24
C PRO A 13 -9.24 -21.88 -8.42
N SER A 14 -10.50 -22.04 -8.03
CA SER A 14 -11.45 -20.93 -8.02
C SER A 14 -10.92 -19.83 -7.11
N LEU A 15 -10.64 -18.66 -7.65
CA LEU A 15 -10.15 -17.51 -6.88
C LEU A 15 -11.26 -16.82 -6.09
N TYR A 16 -12.53 -17.06 -6.46
CA TYR A 16 -13.67 -16.47 -5.78
C TYR A 16 -13.82 -17.01 -4.36
N GLY A 17 -13.96 -16.11 -3.40
CA GLY A 17 -14.02 -16.47 -1.99
C GLY A 17 -12.64 -16.68 -1.33
N THR A 18 -11.55 -16.47 -2.06
CA THR A 18 -10.20 -16.59 -1.53
C THR A 18 -9.64 -15.21 -1.20
N PHE A 19 -8.88 -15.10 -0.11
CA PHE A 19 -8.17 -13.88 0.25
C PHE A 19 -7.24 -13.39 -0.88
N MET A 20 -6.73 -14.30 -1.69
CA MET A 20 -5.88 -13.99 -2.84
C MET A 20 -6.59 -13.11 -3.89
N LEU A 21 -7.89 -13.31 -4.11
CA LEU A 21 -8.64 -12.45 -5.04
C LEU A 21 -8.77 -11.02 -4.53
N ILE A 22 -9.04 -10.86 -3.23
CA ILE A 22 -9.11 -9.54 -2.58
C ILE A 22 -7.77 -8.84 -2.70
N LEU A 23 -6.68 -9.54 -2.43
CA LEU A 23 -5.31 -9.02 -2.50
C LEU A 23 -4.96 -8.58 -3.94
N LEU A 24 -5.22 -9.42 -4.93
CA LEU A 24 -4.96 -9.08 -6.35
C LEU A 24 -5.79 -7.88 -6.81
N ALA A 25 -7.07 -7.85 -6.47
CA ALA A 25 -7.96 -6.74 -6.81
C ALA A 25 -7.52 -5.43 -6.14
N SER A 26 -7.08 -5.48 -4.87
CA SER A 26 -6.53 -4.34 -4.15
C SER A 26 -5.23 -3.84 -4.79
N ILE A 27 -4.33 -4.73 -5.20
CA ILE A 27 -3.10 -4.36 -5.91
C ILE A 27 -3.45 -3.63 -7.21
N VAL A 28 -4.32 -4.20 -8.04
CA VAL A 28 -4.71 -3.59 -9.33
C VAL A 28 -5.36 -2.23 -9.11
N LYS A 29 -6.26 -2.09 -8.15
CA LYS A 29 -6.94 -0.83 -7.82
C LYS A 29 -5.97 0.26 -7.40
N HIS A 30 -5.00 -0.06 -6.54
CA HIS A 30 -4.08 0.93 -5.98
C HIS A 30 -2.79 1.10 -6.78
N PHE A 31 -2.55 0.26 -7.77
CA PHE A 31 -1.37 0.34 -8.63
C PHE A 31 -1.18 1.71 -9.32
N PRO A 32 -2.22 2.34 -9.92
CA PRO A 32 -2.06 3.66 -10.54
C PRO A 32 -1.66 4.73 -9.54
N PHE A 33 -2.19 4.67 -8.32
CA PHE A 33 -1.83 5.61 -7.25
C PHE A 33 -0.39 5.43 -6.79
N ALA A 34 0.01 4.19 -6.54
CA ALA A 34 1.38 3.88 -6.14
C ALA A 34 2.41 4.26 -7.24
N SER A 35 2.07 3.98 -8.50
CA SER A 35 2.91 4.36 -9.65
C SER A 35 3.08 5.86 -9.77
N ARG A 36 2.00 6.64 -9.64
CA ARG A 36 2.06 8.10 -9.67
C ARG A 36 2.88 8.67 -8.52
N SER A 37 2.71 8.13 -7.32
CA SER A 37 3.49 8.53 -6.16
C SER A 37 4.99 8.27 -6.36
N GLY A 38 5.34 7.10 -6.90
CA GLY A 38 6.72 6.77 -7.24
C GLY A 38 7.32 7.70 -8.29
N SER A 39 6.59 7.94 -9.39
CA SER A 39 7.03 8.84 -10.46
C SER A 39 7.21 10.28 -9.96
N SER A 40 6.24 10.79 -9.20
CA SER A 40 6.32 12.14 -8.62
C SER A 40 7.53 12.31 -7.69
N ASN A 41 7.85 11.27 -6.93
CA ASN A 41 9.01 11.27 -6.06
C ASN A 41 10.33 11.27 -6.85
N MET A 42 10.41 10.51 -7.93
CA MET A 42 11.58 10.51 -8.82
C MET A 42 11.80 11.87 -9.51
N MET A 43 10.71 12.56 -9.88
CA MET A 43 10.78 13.90 -10.49
C MET A 43 11.32 14.99 -9.54
N GLN A 44 11.31 14.75 -8.23
CA GLN A 44 11.86 15.68 -7.25
C GLN A 44 13.38 15.57 -7.12
N ILE A 45 13.98 14.52 -7.65
CA ILE A 45 15.43 14.35 -7.68
C ILE A 45 15.98 15.18 -8.84
N SER A 46 16.85 16.13 -8.53
CA SER A 46 17.46 17.00 -9.52
C SER A 46 18.29 16.20 -10.52
N VAL A 47 18.06 16.43 -11.81
CA VAL A 47 18.85 15.85 -12.90
C VAL A 47 20.31 16.27 -12.82
N GLU A 48 20.57 17.48 -12.31
CA GLU A 48 21.92 18.02 -12.13
C GLU A 48 22.81 17.16 -11.23
N LEU A 49 22.21 16.54 -10.21
CA LEU A 49 22.95 15.60 -9.33
C LEU A 49 23.38 14.34 -10.08
N GLU A 50 22.56 13.86 -10.97
CA GLU A 50 22.85 12.68 -11.77
C GLU A 50 23.92 13.00 -12.85
N GLU A 51 23.84 14.17 -13.45
CA GLU A 51 24.83 14.68 -14.42
C GLU A 51 26.19 14.90 -13.74
N ALA A 52 26.22 15.56 -12.58
CA ALA A 52 27.43 15.77 -11.81
C ALA A 52 28.12 14.45 -11.43
N ALA A 53 27.34 13.47 -11.01
CA ALA A 53 27.88 12.14 -10.70
C ALA A 53 28.39 11.40 -11.93
N THR A 54 27.80 11.65 -13.10
CA THR A 54 28.28 11.09 -14.38
C THR A 54 29.60 11.70 -14.78
N ILE A 55 29.74 13.02 -14.65
CA ILE A 55 30.98 13.75 -14.91
C ILE A 55 32.10 13.28 -13.95
N ALA A 56 31.74 12.99 -12.69
CA ALA A 56 32.65 12.42 -11.71
C ALA A 56 33.03 10.95 -11.96
N GLY A 57 32.56 10.33 -13.06
CA GLY A 57 32.87 8.96 -13.45
C GLY A 57 32.13 7.88 -12.65
N ALA A 58 31.02 8.21 -11.99
CA ALA A 58 30.25 7.24 -11.26
C ALA A 58 29.51 6.30 -12.22
N SER A 59 29.67 4.99 -12.02
CA SER A 59 28.90 3.98 -12.77
C SER A 59 27.39 4.06 -12.46
N PHE A 60 26.57 3.56 -13.39
CA PHE A 60 25.09 3.54 -13.24
C PHE A 60 24.62 2.96 -11.89
N TRP A 61 25.14 1.83 -11.48
CA TRP A 61 24.79 1.19 -10.20
C TRP A 61 25.22 2.00 -8.99
N ARG A 62 26.36 2.69 -9.08
CA ARG A 62 26.84 3.56 -8.03
C ARG A 62 25.93 4.79 -7.88
N ARG A 63 25.47 5.39 -8.98
CA ARG A 63 24.51 6.51 -8.95
C ARG A 63 23.19 6.10 -8.30
N ILE A 64 22.62 4.96 -8.70
CA ILE A 64 21.38 4.44 -8.12
C ILE A 64 21.55 4.25 -6.61
N ARG A 65 22.57 3.53 -6.18
CA ARG A 65 22.70 3.12 -4.78
C ARG A 65 23.14 4.26 -3.85
N SER A 66 23.96 5.19 -4.33
CA SER A 66 24.54 6.25 -3.49
C SER A 66 23.81 7.58 -3.59
N ILE A 67 23.01 7.82 -4.62
CA ILE A 67 22.32 9.09 -4.85
C ILE A 67 20.80 8.88 -4.90
N ILE A 68 20.32 8.10 -5.87
CA ILE A 68 18.89 7.99 -6.14
C ILE A 68 18.14 7.33 -4.98
N ILE A 69 18.59 6.15 -4.54
CA ILE A 69 17.91 5.42 -3.45
C ILE A 69 17.86 6.24 -2.14
N PRO A 70 18.96 6.84 -1.65
CA PRO A 70 18.92 7.64 -0.44
C PRO A 70 17.98 8.85 -0.53
N LEU A 71 17.99 9.58 -1.66
CA LEU A 71 17.13 10.73 -1.86
C LEU A 71 15.65 10.33 -2.04
N ALA A 72 15.37 9.27 -2.80
CA ALA A 72 14.03 8.78 -3.06
C ALA A 72 13.34 8.17 -1.82
N LYS A 73 14.14 7.69 -0.86
CA LYS A 73 13.66 6.89 0.29
C LYS A 73 12.52 7.57 1.07
N GLY A 74 12.64 8.87 1.37
CA GLY A 74 11.64 9.60 2.15
C GLY A 74 10.28 9.71 1.43
N GLY A 75 10.30 10.12 0.16
CA GLY A 75 9.09 10.25 -0.65
C GLY A 75 8.47 8.89 -1.00
N PHE A 76 9.29 7.87 -1.24
CA PHE A 76 8.80 6.51 -1.47
C PHE A 76 8.07 5.96 -0.23
N LEU A 77 8.62 6.19 0.96
CA LEU A 77 7.99 5.79 2.22
C LEU A 77 6.67 6.53 2.45
N SER A 78 6.62 7.82 2.17
CA SER A 78 5.38 8.62 2.26
C SER A 78 4.31 8.10 1.30
N GLY A 79 4.67 7.81 0.06
CA GLY A 79 3.76 7.21 -0.93
C GLY A 79 3.27 5.82 -0.53
N PHE A 80 4.15 5.00 0.01
CA PHE A 80 3.79 3.69 0.56
C PHE A 80 2.79 3.81 1.71
N LEU A 81 3.00 4.72 2.66
CA LEU A 81 2.09 4.96 3.78
C LEU A 81 0.72 5.42 3.33
N LEU A 82 0.65 6.35 2.38
CA LEU A 82 -0.63 6.83 1.84
C LEU A 82 -1.39 5.69 1.15
N THR A 83 -0.70 4.85 0.37
CA THR A 83 -1.30 3.68 -0.26
C THR A 83 -1.77 2.67 0.79
N PHE A 84 -0.96 2.40 1.80
CA PHE A 84 -1.30 1.50 2.90
C PHE A 84 -2.53 1.97 3.68
N ILE A 85 -2.62 3.26 4.02
CA ILE A 85 -3.79 3.83 4.70
C ILE A 85 -5.05 3.71 3.82
N SER A 86 -4.91 3.94 2.51
CA SER A 86 -6.02 3.79 1.57
C SER A 86 -6.53 2.36 1.50
N ILE A 87 -5.63 1.38 1.46
CA ILE A 87 -5.99 -0.05 1.47
C ILE A 87 -6.62 -0.46 2.81
N ALA A 88 -6.08 0.03 3.93
CA ALA A 88 -6.60 -0.29 5.26
C ALA A 88 -8.05 0.20 5.49
N LYS A 89 -8.44 1.27 4.82
CA LYS A 89 -9.80 1.83 4.85
C LYS A 89 -10.70 1.32 3.73
N GLU A 90 -10.20 0.43 2.87
CA GLU A 90 -10.94 -0.04 1.71
C GLU A 90 -12.20 -0.81 2.14
N LEU A 91 -13.35 -0.32 1.75
CA LEU A 91 -14.64 -0.93 2.02
C LEU A 91 -15.33 -1.38 0.72
N ASP A 92 -15.29 -0.55 -0.31
CA ASP A 92 -16.08 -0.74 -1.53
C ASP A 92 -15.74 -2.04 -2.26
N LEU A 93 -14.45 -2.26 -2.49
CA LEU A 93 -13.96 -3.44 -3.18
C LEU A 93 -14.17 -4.69 -2.34
N ILE A 94 -13.96 -4.57 -1.03
CA ILE A 94 -14.12 -5.66 -0.09
C ILE A 94 -15.60 -6.06 0.02
N ALA A 95 -16.52 -5.10 0.07
CA ALA A 95 -17.95 -5.35 0.12
C ALA A 95 -18.47 -6.15 -1.09
N ILE A 96 -17.82 -6.01 -2.25
CA ILE A 96 -18.19 -6.74 -3.48
C ILE A 96 -17.55 -8.14 -3.52
N LEU A 97 -16.33 -8.29 -3.05
CA LEU A 97 -15.55 -9.53 -3.21
C LEU A 97 -15.53 -10.42 -1.97
N MET A 98 -16.03 -9.92 -0.85
CA MET A 98 -15.96 -10.65 0.39
C MET A 98 -16.92 -11.84 0.41
N THR A 99 -16.54 -12.84 1.20
CA THR A 99 -17.34 -14.00 1.56
C THR A 99 -17.30 -14.16 3.08
N PRO A 100 -18.24 -14.90 3.69
CA PRO A 100 -18.23 -15.14 5.14
C PRO A 100 -16.93 -15.73 5.71
N ALA A 101 -16.06 -16.28 4.85
CA ALA A 101 -14.76 -16.83 5.24
C ALA A 101 -13.64 -15.76 5.28
N ASN A 102 -13.85 -14.55 4.73
CA ASN A 102 -12.80 -13.55 4.52
C ASN A 102 -13.24 -12.16 4.96
N TYR A 103 -13.54 -12.00 6.24
CA TYR A 103 -13.88 -10.70 6.81
C TYR A 103 -12.63 -9.83 7.00
N THR A 104 -12.69 -8.59 6.56
CA THR A 104 -11.71 -7.57 6.93
C THR A 104 -12.26 -6.71 8.06
N LEU A 105 -11.36 -6.07 8.83
CA LEU A 105 -11.76 -5.21 9.95
C LEU A 105 -12.68 -4.05 9.50
N SER A 106 -12.40 -3.46 8.33
CA SER A 106 -13.23 -2.38 7.78
C SER A 106 -14.63 -2.84 7.44
N PHE A 107 -14.77 -4.03 6.86
CA PHE A 107 -16.07 -4.59 6.57
C PHE A 107 -16.81 -5.01 7.84
N LEU A 108 -16.11 -5.59 8.79
CA LEU A 108 -16.69 -6.01 10.08
C LEU A 108 -17.28 -4.81 10.84
N SER A 109 -16.58 -3.68 10.86
CA SER A 109 -17.09 -2.43 11.44
C SER A 109 -18.40 -1.97 10.76
N PHE A 110 -18.43 -2.04 9.42
CA PHE A 110 -19.62 -1.68 8.65
C PHE A 110 -20.80 -2.62 8.91
N ASP A 111 -20.54 -3.93 9.01
CA ASP A 111 -21.55 -4.96 9.24
C ASP A 111 -22.19 -4.80 10.63
N TYR A 112 -21.39 -4.65 11.68
CA TYR A 112 -21.91 -4.38 13.03
C TYR A 112 -22.67 -3.04 13.14
N SER A 113 -22.29 -2.05 12.36
CA SER A 113 -23.03 -0.79 12.29
C SER A 113 -24.43 -0.99 11.72
N LYS A 114 -24.63 -1.91 10.78
CA LYS A 114 -25.94 -2.29 10.22
C LYS A 114 -26.75 -3.17 11.16
N GLU A 115 -26.11 -4.01 11.95
CA GLU A 115 -26.76 -4.89 12.93
C GLU A 115 -27.23 -4.17 14.22
N ALA A 116 -27.23 -2.84 14.21
CA ALA A 116 -27.59 -1.99 15.35
C ALA A 116 -26.68 -2.21 16.58
N MET A 117 -25.43 -2.57 16.37
CA MET A 117 -24.38 -2.68 17.39
C MET A 117 -23.29 -1.62 17.22
N PRO A 118 -23.62 -0.31 17.30
CA PRO A 118 -22.67 0.76 16.99
C PRO A 118 -21.45 0.77 17.92
N GLN A 119 -21.60 0.34 19.17
CA GLN A 119 -20.48 0.31 20.13
C GLN A 119 -19.38 -0.67 19.68
N VAL A 120 -19.75 -1.79 19.08
CA VAL A 120 -18.80 -2.78 18.55
C VAL A 120 -18.13 -2.22 17.29
N ALA A 121 -18.92 -1.60 16.40
CA ALA A 121 -18.40 -0.95 15.20
C ALA A 121 -17.39 0.13 15.54
N ASP A 122 -17.69 0.99 16.52
CA ASP A 122 -16.80 2.06 16.99
C ASP A 122 -15.52 1.49 17.62
N ALA A 123 -15.60 0.42 18.40
CA ALA A 123 -14.43 -0.25 18.95
C ALA A 123 -13.49 -0.78 17.84
N ILE A 124 -14.06 -1.38 16.78
CA ILE A 124 -13.29 -1.85 15.63
C ILE A 124 -12.65 -0.66 14.91
N CYS A 125 -13.36 0.45 14.72
CA CYS A 125 -12.80 1.66 14.12
C CYS A 125 -11.61 2.19 14.93
N ILE A 126 -11.69 2.19 16.26
CA ILE A 126 -10.58 2.60 17.14
C ILE A 126 -9.37 1.68 16.92
N VAL A 127 -9.56 0.37 16.83
CA VAL A 127 -8.49 -0.59 16.56
C VAL A 127 -7.81 -0.29 15.21
N ILE A 128 -8.59 -0.01 14.16
CA ILE A 128 -8.06 0.33 12.84
C ILE A 128 -7.23 1.63 12.93
N ILE A 129 -7.74 2.66 13.61
CA ILE A 129 -7.06 3.95 13.76
C ILE A 129 -5.74 3.76 14.51
N VAL A 130 -5.76 3.05 15.64
CA VAL A 130 -4.54 2.78 16.43
C VAL A 130 -3.52 2.01 15.60
N PHE A 131 -3.95 0.99 14.86
CA PHE A 131 -3.08 0.22 13.99
C PHE A 131 -2.42 1.10 12.91
N ILE A 132 -3.21 1.96 12.24
CA ILE A 132 -2.69 2.91 11.23
C ILE A 132 -1.69 3.89 11.88
N LEU A 133 -1.98 4.43 13.07
CA LEU A 133 -1.08 5.35 13.77
C LEU A 133 0.23 4.68 14.15
N VAL A 134 0.19 3.44 14.63
CA VAL A 134 1.39 2.67 14.97
C VAL A 134 2.23 2.42 13.72
N CYS A 135 1.62 1.96 12.62
CA CYS A 135 2.32 1.76 11.35
C CYS A 135 2.95 3.06 10.81
N ASN A 136 2.20 4.17 10.89
CA ASN A 136 2.69 5.49 10.49
C ASN A 136 3.90 5.93 11.36
N ARG A 137 3.82 5.70 12.66
CA ARG A 137 4.91 6.04 13.58
C ARG A 137 6.18 5.21 13.32
N ILE A 138 6.02 3.92 13.08
CA ILE A 138 7.12 3.02 12.74
C ILE A 138 7.77 3.46 11.41
N ALA A 139 6.96 3.70 10.40
CA ALA A 139 7.45 4.10 9.10
C ALA A 139 8.16 5.47 9.14
N ASN A 140 7.62 6.44 9.88
CA ASN A 140 8.27 7.74 10.07
C ASN A 140 9.60 7.63 10.85
N ARG A 141 9.71 6.69 11.78
CA ARG A 141 11.01 6.42 12.44
C ARG A 141 12.03 5.81 11.49
N LEU A 142 11.60 4.90 10.61
CA LEU A 142 12.47 4.28 9.61
C LEU A 142 12.86 5.24 8.48
N GLY A 143 11.98 6.20 8.16
CA GLY A 143 12.22 7.22 7.12
C GLY A 143 12.80 8.53 7.63
N GLY A 144 12.62 8.84 8.91
CA GLY A 144 12.93 10.14 9.50
C GLY A 144 14.41 10.42 9.77
N ASP A 145 15.29 9.44 9.66
CA ASP A 145 16.74 9.66 9.82
C ASP A 145 17.37 10.44 8.65
N VAL A 146 16.65 10.59 7.55
CA VAL A 146 17.16 11.31 6.36
C VAL A 146 16.92 12.82 6.46
N SER A 147 15.90 13.26 7.22
CA SER A 147 15.58 14.68 7.42
C SER A 147 16.49 15.39 8.45
N LYS A 148 17.25 14.65 9.25
CA LYS A 148 18.16 15.22 10.26
C LYS A 148 19.61 15.33 9.80
N SER A 149 19.93 14.88 8.61
CA SER A 149 21.30 14.91 8.05
C SER A 149 21.50 15.94 6.93
N MET A 150 20.56 16.88 6.77
CA MET A 150 20.75 18.13 6.00
C MET A 150 20.81 19.33 7.00
#